data_f74d25a218801787d771368f39c3abec
#
_entry.id   f74d25a218801787d771368f39c3abec
#
_cell.length_a   1.000
_cell.length_b   1.000
_cell.length_c   1.000
_cell.angle_alpha   90.00
_cell.angle_beta   90.00
_cell.angle_gamma   90.00
#
_symmetry.space_group_name_H-M   'P 1'
#
loop_
_entity.id
_entity.type
_entity.pdbx_description
1 polymer ?
#
loop_
_entity_poly.entity_id
_entity_poly.type
_entity_poly.pdbx_seq_one_letter_code
_entity_poly.pdbx_strand_id
1 'polypeptide(L)'
;MPAQIADVLVMGGLLVSGDNVTRADVLISDGGVLEVGPDLSGRDARRVIDAAGRYILPGGIDSHAHPVYGDKIDTFSICAAYGGVTTIVAFIGSETHRHERFGNTWGLRKYNPDIVKGFIEYAEQDSYTDFAVHGLVTMRDQDDLDQVIPDLVRMGVISYKVFMTWNPWVLDSATNDLAVPDEMVMRVMELAAHNGGLPMVHAENGCCKAYLETRHRSQGMTSIQHYLDSAPNILESEAVNRAAVMAQLTGSPLYPVHLSAREVVPVLERYTELGLPIFGETCPHYLTLTNDDLLEKGYRLKVAPPLRQSEDQDAMWQGLATGVLNTIGSDFTGYTRALKLTGSLEGEFVEPEPGHENIFEVAAGLSTLEHMMPVVWTHGVNTGRITMQRFVQVFSENPAKIFGIWPQKGALQPGSDADLIIWDPAKRHVVGQEHGISDLSTFEGMELLGMPVMTMVRGEVVVDDGRLVGKQGTAQYVRGDPNATAYAPGGPNVS
;
A
#
# COMPACT_ATOMS: atom_id res chain seq x y z
N MET A 1 1.76 -5.92 -45.20
CA MET A 1 1.43 -4.64 -44.58
C MET A 1 2.73 -4.00 -44.15
N PRO A 2 2.97 -2.69 -44.30
CA PRO A 2 4.15 -2.07 -43.72
C PRO A 2 4.18 -2.39 -42.23
N ALA A 3 5.35 -2.72 -41.67
CA ALA A 3 5.50 -2.98 -40.25
C ALA A 3 5.03 -1.74 -39.47
N GLN A 4 4.11 -1.93 -38.53
CA GLN A 4 3.62 -0.83 -37.68
C GLN A 4 4.83 -0.34 -36.85
N ILE A 5 5.15 0.96 -36.95
CA ILE A 5 6.20 1.58 -36.15
C ILE A 5 5.71 1.61 -34.70
N ALA A 6 6.45 0.97 -33.80
CA ALA A 6 6.11 0.98 -32.35
C ALA A 6 6.27 2.39 -31.74
N ASP A 7 5.71 2.60 -30.56
CA ASP A 7 5.80 3.90 -29.90
C ASP A 7 7.13 4.07 -29.17
N VAL A 8 7.55 3.06 -28.42
CA VAL A 8 8.78 3.10 -27.62
C VAL A 8 9.53 1.78 -27.71
N LEU A 9 10.86 1.85 -27.79
CA LEU A 9 11.78 0.74 -27.62
C LEU A 9 12.73 1.05 -26.47
N VAL A 10 12.67 0.28 -25.37
CA VAL A 10 13.61 0.35 -24.25
C VAL A 10 14.69 -0.70 -24.47
N MET A 11 15.96 -0.29 -24.49
CA MET A 11 17.08 -1.15 -24.91
C MET A 11 18.20 -1.24 -23.87
N GLY A 12 18.89 -2.38 -23.87
CA GLY A 12 20.19 -2.55 -23.23
C GLY A 12 20.21 -2.75 -21.73
N GLY A 13 19.04 -2.75 -21.09
CA GLY A 13 18.91 -2.95 -19.64
C GLY A 13 18.92 -4.41 -19.20
N LEU A 14 18.93 -4.62 -17.89
CA LEU A 14 18.66 -5.90 -17.25
C LEU A 14 17.21 -5.92 -16.78
N LEU A 15 16.37 -6.70 -17.46
CA LEU A 15 14.99 -6.93 -17.06
C LEU A 15 14.97 -7.83 -15.82
N VAL A 16 14.29 -7.39 -14.78
CA VAL A 16 14.08 -8.15 -13.54
C VAL A 16 12.61 -8.56 -13.45
N SER A 17 12.36 -9.85 -13.34
CA SER A 17 11.07 -10.42 -12.99
C SER A 17 11.16 -11.15 -11.65
N GLY A 18 10.06 -11.63 -11.13
CA GLY A 18 10.05 -12.45 -9.91
C GLY A 18 10.83 -13.77 -10.04
N ASP A 19 11.07 -14.23 -11.27
CA ASP A 19 11.76 -15.50 -11.52
C ASP A 19 13.24 -15.32 -11.87
N ASN A 20 13.59 -14.26 -12.62
CA ASN A 20 14.93 -14.12 -13.17
C ASN A 20 15.36 -12.67 -13.41
N VAL A 21 16.66 -12.52 -13.70
CA VAL A 21 17.28 -11.28 -14.18
C VAL A 21 17.96 -11.59 -15.51
N THR A 22 17.50 -10.97 -16.60
CA THR A 22 17.99 -11.23 -17.95
C THR A 22 18.23 -9.94 -18.72
N ARG A 23 19.20 -9.92 -19.63
CA ARG A 23 19.32 -8.83 -20.59
C ARG A 23 18.15 -8.92 -21.57
N ALA A 24 17.36 -7.87 -21.64
CA ALA A 24 16.23 -7.80 -22.56
C ALA A 24 15.91 -6.36 -22.97
N ASP A 25 15.41 -6.24 -24.19
CA ASP A 25 14.78 -5.03 -24.71
C ASP A 25 13.26 -5.20 -24.64
N VAL A 26 12.54 -4.07 -24.49
CA VAL A 26 11.08 -4.05 -24.39
C VAL A 26 10.53 -3.13 -25.48
N LEU A 27 9.72 -3.70 -26.37
CA LEU A 27 9.01 -2.97 -27.43
C LEU A 27 7.58 -2.68 -26.99
N ILE A 28 7.16 -1.42 -27.12
CA ILE A 28 5.89 -0.90 -26.61
C ILE A 28 5.09 -0.27 -27.75
N SER A 29 3.81 -0.60 -27.84
CA SER A 29 2.87 0.02 -28.77
C SER A 29 1.48 0.11 -28.14
N ASP A 30 0.78 1.21 -28.40
CA ASP A 30 -0.59 1.43 -27.93
C ASP A 30 -0.77 1.23 -26.40
N GLY A 31 0.24 1.65 -25.63
CA GLY A 31 0.23 1.57 -24.17
C GLY A 31 0.56 0.18 -23.59
N GLY A 32 0.74 -0.85 -24.42
CA GLY A 32 1.03 -2.22 -24.02
C GLY A 32 2.42 -2.70 -24.40
N VAL A 33 2.89 -3.72 -23.71
CA VAL A 33 4.10 -4.45 -24.09
C VAL A 33 3.79 -5.31 -25.31
N LEU A 34 4.46 -5.01 -26.44
CA LEU A 34 4.29 -5.73 -27.70
C LEU A 34 5.23 -6.95 -27.78
N GLU A 35 6.49 -6.75 -27.41
CA GLU A 35 7.53 -7.78 -27.51
C GLU A 35 8.60 -7.56 -26.43
N VAL A 36 9.14 -8.65 -25.88
CA VAL A 36 10.31 -8.66 -25.01
C VAL A 36 11.31 -9.64 -25.59
N GLY A 37 12.54 -9.21 -25.76
CA GLY A 37 13.56 -10.06 -26.36
C GLY A 37 14.98 -9.61 -26.04
N PRO A 38 15.99 -10.49 -26.28
CA PRO A 38 17.38 -10.20 -25.92
C PRO A 38 18.01 -9.11 -26.79
N ASP A 39 17.49 -8.90 -28.01
CA ASP A 39 17.93 -7.88 -28.98
C ASP A 39 16.77 -7.52 -29.92
N LEU A 40 16.22 -6.34 -29.74
CA LEU A 40 15.17 -5.76 -30.59
C LEU A 40 15.68 -4.55 -31.38
N SER A 41 17.02 -4.38 -31.56
CA SER A 41 17.63 -3.25 -32.26
C SER A 41 17.19 -3.13 -33.74
N GLY A 42 16.68 -4.22 -34.35
CA GLY A 42 16.10 -4.22 -35.70
C GLY A 42 14.63 -3.77 -35.76
N ARG A 43 14.02 -3.41 -34.65
CA ARG A 43 12.63 -2.92 -34.60
C ARG A 43 12.59 -1.40 -34.76
N ASP A 44 11.65 -0.91 -35.55
CA ASP A 44 11.40 0.54 -35.67
C ASP A 44 10.49 1.03 -34.56
N ALA A 45 10.91 2.10 -33.85
CA ALA A 45 10.14 2.79 -32.85
C ALA A 45 10.28 4.31 -32.97
N ARG A 46 9.23 5.04 -32.57
CA ARG A 46 9.22 6.51 -32.58
C ARG A 46 10.20 7.11 -31.55
N ARG A 47 10.36 6.43 -30.44
CA ARG A 47 11.30 6.80 -29.37
C ARG A 47 12.11 5.59 -28.95
N VAL A 48 13.41 5.79 -28.79
CA VAL A 48 14.32 4.79 -28.23
C VAL A 48 14.83 5.29 -26.89
N ILE A 49 14.78 4.44 -25.87
CA ILE A 49 15.24 4.74 -24.50
C ILE A 49 16.40 3.80 -24.20
N ASP A 50 17.57 4.36 -23.88
CA ASP A 50 18.75 3.61 -23.47
C ASP A 50 18.72 3.31 -21.97
N ALA A 51 18.62 2.03 -21.61
CA ALA A 51 18.67 1.53 -20.26
C ALA A 51 19.99 0.79 -19.94
N ALA A 52 21.04 1.00 -20.74
CA ALA A 52 22.32 0.33 -20.51
C ALA A 52 22.89 0.64 -19.12
N GLY A 53 23.32 -0.41 -18.40
CA GLY A 53 23.83 -0.31 -17.03
C GLY A 53 22.76 -0.14 -15.96
N ARG A 54 21.48 -0.22 -16.32
CA ARG A 54 20.33 -0.05 -15.43
C ARG A 54 19.46 -1.31 -15.43
N TYR A 55 18.55 -1.39 -14.44
CA TYR A 55 17.51 -2.40 -14.42
C TYR A 55 16.23 -1.86 -15.05
N ILE A 56 15.50 -2.76 -15.71
CA ILE A 56 14.12 -2.54 -16.16
C ILE A 56 13.23 -3.39 -15.25
N LEU A 57 12.42 -2.73 -14.44
CA LEU A 57 11.50 -3.38 -13.49
C LEU A 57 10.06 -3.16 -13.98
N PRO A 58 9.13 -4.11 -13.74
CA PRO A 58 7.71 -3.78 -13.85
C PRO A 58 7.35 -2.67 -12.87
N GLY A 59 6.37 -1.86 -13.21
CA GLY A 59 5.88 -0.77 -12.36
C GLY A 59 5.49 -1.27 -10.98
N GLY A 60 5.82 -0.49 -9.96
CA GLY A 60 5.42 -0.76 -8.57
C GLY A 60 3.92 -0.62 -8.39
N ILE A 61 3.34 -1.44 -7.52
CA ILE A 61 1.94 -1.39 -7.09
C ILE A 61 1.93 -1.11 -5.59
N ASP A 62 1.40 0.05 -5.19
CA ASP A 62 1.15 0.31 -3.78
C ASP A 62 -0.17 -0.34 -3.37
N SER A 63 -0.07 -1.40 -2.56
CA SER A 63 -1.20 -2.20 -2.09
C SER A 63 -1.96 -1.57 -0.92
N HIS A 64 -1.55 -0.38 -0.44
CA HIS A 64 -2.13 0.21 0.77
C HIS A 64 -2.03 1.73 0.76
N ALA A 65 -3.06 2.39 0.25
CA ALA A 65 -3.04 3.82 0.00
C ALA A 65 -4.29 4.54 0.53
N HIS A 66 -4.08 5.70 1.18
CA HIS A 66 -5.15 6.54 1.73
C HIS A 66 -5.17 7.96 1.13
N PRO A 67 -5.50 8.15 -0.17
CA PRO A 67 -5.51 9.46 -0.83
C PRO A 67 -6.73 10.31 -0.43
N VAL A 68 -7.08 10.32 0.85
CA VAL A 68 -8.30 10.92 1.41
C VAL A 68 -8.06 11.75 2.67
N TYR A 69 -6.85 11.68 3.25
CA TYR A 69 -6.52 12.43 4.46
C TYR A 69 -5.91 13.80 4.14
N GLY A 70 -4.62 13.89 3.91
CA GLY A 70 -3.90 15.10 3.57
C GLY A 70 -3.74 15.23 2.06
N ASP A 71 -2.91 14.39 1.48
CA ASP A 71 -2.74 14.31 0.03
C ASP A 71 -4.02 13.82 -0.66
N LYS A 72 -4.33 14.42 -1.79
CA LYS A 72 -5.39 14.01 -2.71
C LYS A 72 -4.76 13.16 -3.81
N ILE A 73 -5.58 12.53 -4.64
CA ILE A 73 -5.09 11.59 -5.66
C ILE A 73 -4.08 12.22 -6.62
N ASP A 74 -4.19 13.51 -6.92
CA ASP A 74 -3.26 14.26 -7.77
C ASP A 74 -1.85 14.31 -7.15
N THR A 75 -1.70 14.89 -5.97
CA THR A 75 -0.40 15.00 -5.27
C THR A 75 0.10 13.64 -4.79
N PHE A 76 -0.81 12.75 -4.37
CA PHE A 76 -0.50 11.38 -4.01
C PHE A 76 0.14 10.60 -5.19
N SER A 77 -0.44 10.69 -6.39
CA SER A 77 0.07 10.01 -7.58
C SER A 77 1.38 10.60 -8.10
N ILE A 78 1.68 11.87 -7.78
CA ILE A 78 3.01 12.46 -8.04
C ILE A 78 4.06 11.74 -7.17
N CYS A 79 3.85 11.64 -5.84
CA CYS A 79 4.74 10.88 -4.96
C CYS A 79 4.93 9.44 -5.45
N ALA A 80 3.85 8.77 -5.84
CA ALA A 80 3.87 7.43 -6.40
C ALA A 80 4.80 7.34 -7.61
N ALA A 81 4.62 8.22 -8.59
CA ALA A 81 5.41 8.23 -9.83
C ALA A 81 6.90 8.51 -9.58
N TYR A 82 7.24 9.43 -8.67
CA TYR A 82 8.64 9.67 -8.29
C TYR A 82 9.27 8.45 -7.61
N GLY A 83 8.49 7.69 -6.85
CA GLY A 83 8.92 6.45 -6.18
C GLY A 83 8.98 5.21 -7.07
N GLY A 84 8.51 5.29 -8.32
CA GLY A 84 8.43 4.14 -9.24
C GLY A 84 7.11 3.35 -9.14
N VAL A 85 6.12 3.85 -8.41
CA VAL A 85 4.80 3.24 -8.33
C VAL A 85 3.95 3.71 -9.50
N THR A 86 3.42 2.76 -10.26
CA THR A 86 2.61 3.01 -11.46
C THR A 86 1.13 2.72 -11.25
N THR A 87 0.80 1.98 -10.18
CA THR A 87 -0.57 1.65 -9.82
C THR A 87 -0.77 1.80 -8.32
N ILE A 88 -1.81 2.53 -7.92
CA ILE A 88 -2.18 2.76 -6.53
C ILE A 88 -3.46 1.96 -6.24
N VAL A 89 -3.51 1.17 -5.16
CA VAL A 89 -4.76 0.57 -4.72
C VAL A 89 -5.29 1.33 -3.50
N ALA A 90 -6.29 2.19 -3.73
CA ALA A 90 -6.77 3.18 -2.78
C ALA A 90 -7.94 2.66 -1.92
N PHE A 91 -7.90 2.87 -0.61
CA PHE A 91 -9.03 2.60 0.28
C PHE A 91 -10.10 3.68 0.15
N ILE A 92 -11.26 3.27 -0.33
CA ILE A 92 -12.39 4.15 -0.59
C ILE A 92 -13.65 3.60 0.09
N GLY A 93 -14.32 4.45 0.81
CA GLY A 93 -15.55 4.10 1.52
C GLY A 93 -16.20 5.33 2.15
N SER A 94 -16.86 5.12 3.26
CA SER A 94 -17.56 6.17 4.00
C SER A 94 -16.65 7.31 4.48
N GLU A 95 -15.33 7.12 4.56
CA GLU A 95 -14.35 8.15 4.92
C GLU A 95 -14.02 9.13 3.78
N THR A 96 -14.30 8.77 2.53
CA THR A 96 -13.93 9.54 1.33
C THR A 96 -14.59 10.95 1.29
N HIS A 97 -15.52 11.21 2.19
CA HIS A 97 -16.27 12.49 2.28
C HIS A 97 -15.47 13.68 2.82
N ARG A 98 -14.21 13.51 3.16
CA ARG A 98 -13.34 14.63 3.54
C ARG A 98 -12.92 15.48 2.35
N HIS A 99 -13.24 15.06 1.13
CA HIS A 99 -12.86 15.78 -0.08
C HIS A 99 -13.87 16.89 -0.40
N GLU A 100 -13.41 18.10 -0.72
CA GLU A 100 -14.26 19.27 -1.05
C GLU A 100 -15.25 19.01 -2.18
N ARG A 101 -14.89 18.18 -3.18
CA ARG A 101 -15.79 17.76 -4.27
C ARG A 101 -16.93 16.84 -3.80
N PHE A 102 -16.75 16.13 -2.68
CA PHE A 102 -17.74 15.20 -2.13
C PHE A 102 -18.45 15.73 -0.88
N GLY A 103 -18.18 16.99 -0.50
CA GLY A 103 -18.76 17.68 0.65
C GLY A 103 -17.94 17.53 1.92
N ASN A 104 -17.56 18.66 2.50
CA ASN A 104 -16.77 18.82 3.74
C ASN A 104 -17.48 18.33 5.01
N THR A 105 -18.09 17.15 4.98
CA THR A 105 -18.73 16.60 6.18
C THR A 105 -17.84 15.56 6.80
N TRP A 106 -17.14 15.96 7.85
CA TRP A 106 -16.55 15.06 8.82
C TRP A 106 -17.66 14.18 9.40
N GLY A 107 -17.71 12.95 8.97
CA GLY A 107 -18.68 11.98 9.44
C GLY A 107 -18.64 10.77 8.52
N LEU A 108 -18.44 9.61 9.13
CA LEU A 108 -18.59 8.35 8.44
C LEU A 108 -20.03 8.29 7.91
N ARG A 109 -20.17 8.13 6.60
CA ARG A 109 -21.49 7.89 5.99
C ARG A 109 -21.62 6.41 5.71
N LYS A 110 -22.85 5.93 5.68
CA LYS A 110 -23.18 4.62 5.18
C LYS A 110 -22.65 4.45 3.75
N TYR A 111 -22.15 3.25 3.42
CA TYR A 111 -21.71 2.92 2.06
C TYR A 111 -22.76 3.33 1.01
N ASN A 112 -22.27 3.92 -0.04
CA ASN A 112 -23.07 4.22 -1.24
C ASN A 112 -22.20 3.94 -2.47
N PRO A 113 -22.64 3.12 -3.43
CA PRO A 113 -21.90 2.86 -4.68
C PRO A 113 -21.45 4.12 -5.43
N ASP A 114 -22.21 5.21 -5.32
CA ASP A 114 -21.89 6.48 -5.98
C ASP A 114 -20.62 7.15 -5.40
N ILE A 115 -20.23 6.82 -4.18
CA ILE A 115 -18.96 7.27 -3.59
C ILE A 115 -17.79 6.68 -4.38
N VAL A 116 -17.81 5.37 -4.59
CA VAL A 116 -16.75 4.67 -5.34
C VAL A 116 -16.72 5.14 -6.79
N LYS A 117 -17.88 5.28 -7.45
CA LYS A 117 -17.96 5.82 -8.81
C LYS A 117 -17.42 7.23 -8.90
N GLY A 118 -17.83 8.10 -7.98
CA GLY A 118 -17.36 9.48 -7.92
C GLY A 118 -15.86 9.58 -7.70
N PHE A 119 -15.28 8.68 -6.87
CA PHE A 119 -13.83 8.61 -6.71
C PHE A 119 -13.15 8.15 -8.00
N ILE A 120 -13.67 7.11 -8.67
CA ILE A 120 -13.12 6.63 -9.94
C ILE A 120 -13.10 7.76 -10.97
N GLU A 121 -14.23 8.44 -11.18
CA GLU A 121 -14.33 9.57 -12.12
C GLU A 121 -13.35 10.71 -11.77
N TYR A 122 -13.19 11.00 -10.49
CA TYR A 122 -12.24 11.98 -10.02
C TYR A 122 -10.78 11.56 -10.26
N ALA A 123 -10.43 10.32 -9.89
CA ALA A 123 -9.08 9.83 -10.03
C ALA A 123 -8.64 9.69 -11.49
N GLU A 124 -9.53 9.30 -12.41
CA GLU A 124 -9.25 9.28 -13.84
C GLU A 124 -8.93 10.67 -14.40
N GLN A 125 -9.49 11.74 -13.82
CA GLN A 125 -9.26 13.12 -14.26
C GLN A 125 -7.99 13.74 -13.67
N ASP A 126 -7.62 13.35 -12.45
CA ASP A 126 -6.63 14.09 -11.67
C ASP A 126 -5.35 13.28 -11.36
N SER A 127 -5.35 11.93 -11.51
CA SER A 127 -4.17 11.10 -11.23
C SER A 127 -3.16 11.09 -12.39
N TYR A 128 -1.90 10.89 -12.03
CA TYR A 128 -0.77 10.65 -12.95
C TYR A 128 -0.44 9.18 -13.12
N THR A 129 -0.92 8.32 -12.21
CA THR A 129 -0.71 6.87 -12.24
C THR A 129 -2.03 6.15 -12.26
N ASP A 130 -2.06 4.92 -12.79
CA ASP A 130 -3.26 4.09 -12.76
C ASP A 130 -3.63 3.74 -11.31
N PHE A 131 -4.87 3.33 -11.12
CA PHE A 131 -5.35 3.01 -9.78
C PHE A 131 -6.41 1.90 -9.78
N ALA A 132 -6.45 1.17 -8.67
CA ALA A 132 -7.53 0.28 -8.29
C ALA A 132 -8.14 0.75 -6.97
N VAL A 133 -9.18 0.08 -6.48
CA VAL A 133 -9.90 0.49 -5.27
C VAL A 133 -10.08 -0.70 -4.34
N HIS A 134 -9.79 -0.48 -3.05
CA HIS A 134 -10.26 -1.31 -1.94
C HIS A 134 -11.53 -0.70 -1.35
N GLY A 135 -12.53 -1.51 -1.06
CA GLY A 135 -13.70 -1.08 -0.31
C GLY A 135 -13.37 -0.93 1.18
N LEU A 136 -13.90 0.11 1.82
CA LEU A 136 -13.83 0.25 3.26
C LEU A 136 -15.21 -0.06 3.87
N VAL A 137 -15.26 -1.02 4.79
CA VAL A 137 -16.47 -1.46 5.48
C VAL A 137 -16.42 -1.02 6.94
N THR A 138 -17.49 -0.38 7.41
CA THR A 138 -17.61 0.22 8.74
C THR A 138 -18.87 -0.27 9.45
N MET A 139 -19.01 0.03 10.75
CA MET A 139 -20.23 -0.29 11.52
C MET A 139 -21.52 0.24 10.89
N ARG A 140 -21.45 1.30 10.09
CA ARG A 140 -22.62 1.90 9.43
C ARG A 140 -23.17 1.02 8.30
N ASP A 141 -22.38 0.07 7.82
CA ASP A 141 -22.72 -0.82 6.72
C ASP A 141 -23.34 -2.14 7.21
N GLN A 142 -23.45 -2.36 8.53
CA GLN A 142 -23.86 -3.62 9.15
C GLN A 142 -25.15 -4.20 8.57
N ASP A 143 -26.16 -3.37 8.36
CA ASP A 143 -27.48 -3.82 7.88
C ASP A 143 -27.54 -4.10 6.37
N ASP A 144 -26.54 -3.62 5.62
CA ASP A 144 -26.55 -3.66 4.14
C ASP A 144 -25.41 -4.49 3.54
N LEU A 145 -24.63 -5.20 4.33
CA LEU A 145 -23.47 -5.98 3.85
C LEU A 145 -23.82 -6.92 2.69
N ASP A 146 -25.01 -7.52 2.73
CA ASP A 146 -25.53 -8.41 1.66
C ASP A 146 -25.68 -7.70 0.31
N GLN A 147 -25.77 -6.37 0.30
CA GLN A 147 -25.80 -5.56 -0.90
C GLN A 147 -24.45 -4.94 -1.20
N VAL A 148 -23.76 -4.42 -0.17
CA VAL A 148 -22.47 -3.70 -0.28
C VAL A 148 -21.41 -4.57 -0.96
N ILE A 149 -21.18 -5.79 -0.48
CA ILE A 149 -20.12 -6.65 -1.00
C ILE A 149 -20.35 -7.06 -2.45
N PRO A 150 -21.55 -7.57 -2.85
CA PRO A 150 -21.82 -7.86 -4.26
C PRO A 150 -21.76 -6.62 -5.18
N ASP A 151 -22.14 -5.43 -4.69
CA ASP A 151 -22.05 -4.19 -5.46
C ASP A 151 -20.60 -3.83 -5.75
N LEU A 152 -19.72 -3.91 -4.73
CA LEU A 152 -18.29 -3.68 -4.88
C LEU A 152 -17.67 -4.64 -5.90
N VAL A 153 -17.97 -5.95 -5.82
CA VAL A 153 -17.47 -6.94 -6.79
C VAL A 153 -17.89 -6.59 -8.21
N ARG A 154 -19.17 -6.21 -8.43
CA ARG A 154 -19.63 -5.79 -9.77
C ARG A 154 -18.89 -4.57 -10.31
N MET A 155 -18.37 -3.72 -9.45
CA MET A 155 -17.54 -2.57 -9.81
C MET A 155 -16.07 -2.94 -10.04
N GLY A 156 -15.65 -4.18 -9.75
CA GLY A 156 -14.26 -4.62 -9.81
C GLY A 156 -13.47 -4.29 -8.54
N VAL A 157 -14.16 -3.96 -7.45
CA VAL A 157 -13.58 -3.79 -6.12
C VAL A 157 -13.72 -5.11 -5.39
N ILE A 158 -12.63 -5.88 -5.32
CA ILE A 158 -12.67 -7.26 -4.83
C ILE A 158 -11.99 -7.46 -3.47
N SER A 159 -11.60 -6.39 -2.81
CA SER A 159 -10.95 -6.41 -1.50
C SER A 159 -11.60 -5.40 -0.56
N TYR A 160 -11.75 -5.77 0.71
CA TYR A 160 -12.58 -5.04 1.68
C TYR A 160 -11.86 -4.89 3.00
N LYS A 161 -11.57 -3.65 3.38
CA LYS A 161 -10.91 -3.32 4.67
C LYS A 161 -11.93 -3.28 5.80
N VAL A 162 -11.56 -3.94 6.90
CA VAL A 162 -12.22 -3.85 8.21
C VAL A 162 -11.19 -3.57 9.30
N PHE A 163 -11.61 -2.89 10.36
CA PHE A 163 -10.74 -2.51 11.48
C PHE A 163 -11.11 -3.26 12.75
N MET A 164 -10.14 -3.96 13.32
CA MET A 164 -10.25 -4.63 14.63
C MET A 164 -9.55 -3.84 15.76
N THR A 165 -8.96 -2.67 15.44
CA THR A 165 -8.02 -1.96 16.31
C THR A 165 -8.65 -1.04 17.35
N TRP A 166 -9.89 -0.58 17.17
CA TRP A 166 -10.61 0.24 18.15
C TRP A 166 -11.69 -0.58 18.85
N ASN A 167 -12.24 -0.02 19.96
CA ASN A 167 -13.34 -0.66 20.65
C ASN A 167 -14.68 -0.28 20.00
N PRO A 168 -15.36 -1.19 19.29
CA PRO A 168 -16.61 -0.90 18.58
C PRO A 168 -17.77 -0.56 19.51
N TRP A 169 -17.63 -0.80 20.82
CA TRP A 169 -18.67 -0.56 21.83
C TRP A 169 -18.56 0.83 22.50
N VAL A 170 -17.56 1.64 22.14
CA VAL A 170 -17.34 3.00 22.66
C VAL A 170 -17.70 4.00 21.57
N LEU A 171 -18.88 4.58 21.62
CA LEU A 171 -19.46 5.40 20.55
C LEU A 171 -19.17 6.91 20.66
N ASP A 172 -18.10 7.33 21.32
CA ASP A 172 -17.86 8.74 21.65
C ASP A 172 -16.82 9.46 20.78
N SER A 173 -16.25 8.79 19.78
CA SER A 173 -15.24 9.39 18.90
C SER A 173 -15.51 9.15 17.41
N ALA A 174 -14.94 10.02 16.56
CA ALA A 174 -15.07 9.94 15.11
C ALA A 174 -14.45 8.68 14.48
N THR A 175 -13.63 7.94 15.23
CA THR A 175 -12.95 6.70 14.78
C THR A 175 -13.70 5.43 15.20
N ASN A 176 -14.68 5.51 16.09
CA ASN A 176 -15.33 4.30 16.63
C ASN A 176 -16.24 3.60 15.62
N ASP A 177 -16.78 4.34 14.65
CA ASP A 177 -17.57 3.76 13.58
C ASP A 177 -16.72 2.92 12.60
N LEU A 178 -15.38 3.10 12.58
CA LEU A 178 -14.47 2.28 11.78
C LEU A 178 -14.28 0.88 12.37
N ALA A 179 -14.23 0.77 13.69
CA ALA A 179 -14.06 -0.51 14.37
C ALA A 179 -15.31 -1.38 14.19
N VAL A 180 -15.11 -2.64 13.83
CA VAL A 180 -16.21 -3.60 13.67
C VAL A 180 -16.03 -4.78 14.62
N PRO A 181 -17.13 -5.34 15.18
CA PRO A 181 -17.07 -6.51 16.04
C PRO A 181 -16.80 -7.78 15.24
N ASP A 182 -16.34 -8.84 15.90
CA ASP A 182 -15.96 -10.11 15.27
C ASP A 182 -17.10 -10.73 14.45
N GLU A 183 -18.35 -10.61 14.90
CA GLU A 183 -19.52 -11.07 14.15
C GLU A 183 -19.66 -10.41 12.78
N MET A 184 -19.35 -9.11 12.69
CA MET A 184 -19.38 -8.39 11.42
C MET A 184 -18.17 -8.75 10.55
N VAL A 185 -16.99 -8.93 11.15
CA VAL A 185 -15.81 -9.45 10.43
C VAL A 185 -16.12 -10.81 9.80
N MET A 186 -16.72 -11.74 10.56
CA MET A 186 -17.15 -13.03 10.03
C MET A 186 -18.16 -12.89 8.89
N ARG A 187 -19.14 -11.98 9.02
CA ARG A 187 -20.13 -11.76 7.96
C ARG A 187 -19.48 -11.24 6.67
N VAL A 188 -18.53 -10.29 6.77
CA VAL A 188 -17.75 -9.83 5.62
C VAL A 188 -16.97 -10.98 5.00
N MET A 189 -16.34 -11.85 5.80
CA MET A 189 -15.61 -13.02 5.32
C MET A 189 -16.52 -14.05 4.60
N GLU A 190 -17.70 -14.35 5.13
CA GLU A 190 -18.68 -15.21 4.47
C GLU A 190 -19.10 -14.65 3.11
N LEU A 191 -19.41 -13.36 3.04
CA LEU A 191 -19.82 -12.71 1.80
C LEU A 191 -18.65 -12.64 0.79
N ALA A 192 -17.43 -12.39 1.27
CA ALA A 192 -16.24 -12.40 0.43
C ALA A 192 -15.98 -13.81 -0.15
N ALA A 193 -16.05 -14.86 0.65
CA ALA A 193 -15.90 -16.24 0.19
C ALA A 193 -16.92 -16.60 -0.90
N HIS A 194 -18.17 -16.12 -0.77
CA HIS A 194 -19.23 -16.38 -1.76
C HIS A 194 -19.07 -15.59 -3.06
N ASN A 195 -18.49 -14.39 -3.01
CA ASN A 195 -18.40 -13.47 -4.13
C ASN A 195 -16.98 -13.37 -4.74
N GLY A 196 -16.01 -14.15 -4.23
CA GLY A 196 -14.63 -14.14 -4.70
C GLY A 196 -13.83 -12.91 -4.22
N GLY A 197 -14.17 -12.36 -3.06
CA GLY A 197 -13.50 -11.20 -2.48
C GLY A 197 -12.39 -11.54 -1.49
N LEU A 198 -11.65 -10.53 -1.05
CA LEU A 198 -10.52 -10.61 -0.12
C LEU A 198 -10.73 -9.67 1.07
N PRO A 199 -11.09 -10.17 2.26
CA PRO A 199 -11.09 -9.36 3.48
C PRO A 199 -9.68 -8.94 3.88
N MET A 200 -9.52 -7.65 4.15
CA MET A 200 -8.29 -7.02 4.63
C MET A 200 -8.51 -6.55 6.06
N VAL A 201 -7.64 -6.92 6.99
CA VAL A 201 -7.84 -6.62 8.41
C VAL A 201 -6.72 -5.78 8.98
N HIS A 202 -7.06 -4.62 9.58
CA HIS A 202 -6.20 -3.96 10.53
C HIS A 202 -6.34 -4.70 11.86
N ALA A 203 -5.37 -5.56 12.15
CA ALA A 203 -5.48 -6.54 13.22
C ALA A 203 -4.71 -6.12 14.48
N GLU A 204 -5.35 -5.38 15.36
CA GLU A 204 -4.95 -5.17 16.75
C GLU A 204 -6.13 -5.52 17.67
N ASN A 205 -5.89 -6.00 18.90
CA ASN A 205 -6.96 -6.22 19.87
C ASN A 205 -7.45 -4.87 20.42
N GLY A 206 -8.42 -4.27 19.72
CA GLY A 206 -8.91 -2.92 20.00
C GLY A 206 -9.50 -2.76 21.41
N CYS A 207 -10.17 -3.78 21.95
CA CYS A 207 -10.73 -3.72 23.30
C CYS A 207 -9.62 -3.63 24.37
N CYS A 208 -8.59 -4.46 24.26
CA CYS A 208 -7.47 -4.44 25.19
C CYS A 208 -6.64 -3.16 25.04
N LYS A 209 -6.36 -2.72 23.81
CA LYS A 209 -5.65 -1.48 23.50
C LYS A 209 -6.39 -0.27 24.10
N ALA A 210 -7.69 -0.12 23.84
CA ALA A 210 -8.51 0.97 24.38
C ALA A 210 -8.53 0.98 25.91
N TYR A 211 -8.57 -0.19 26.55
CA TYR A 211 -8.48 -0.29 28.01
C TYR A 211 -7.14 0.24 28.53
N LEU A 212 -6.01 -0.14 27.90
CA LEU A 212 -4.67 0.29 28.29
C LEU A 212 -4.50 1.81 28.07
N GLU A 213 -4.91 2.32 26.91
CA GLU A 213 -4.88 3.75 26.59
C GLU A 213 -5.72 4.57 27.60
N THR A 214 -6.97 4.15 27.89
CA THR A 214 -7.85 4.81 28.87
C THR A 214 -7.23 4.83 30.25
N ARG A 215 -6.63 3.72 30.67
CA ARG A 215 -5.94 3.62 31.97
C ARG A 215 -4.77 4.62 32.05
N HIS A 216 -3.90 4.69 31.02
CA HIS A 216 -2.79 5.63 30.99
C HIS A 216 -3.27 7.08 30.98
N ARG A 217 -4.22 7.43 30.13
CA ARG A 217 -4.79 8.79 30.04
C ARG A 217 -5.42 9.25 31.35
N SER A 218 -6.16 8.36 32.05
CA SER A 218 -6.78 8.69 33.35
C SER A 218 -5.77 8.98 34.46
N GLN A 219 -4.53 8.55 34.30
CA GLN A 219 -3.40 8.79 35.21
C GLN A 219 -2.50 9.95 34.76
N GLY A 220 -2.86 10.67 33.68
CA GLY A 220 -2.03 11.72 33.10
C GLY A 220 -0.77 11.20 32.38
N MET A 221 -0.71 9.90 32.08
CA MET A 221 0.41 9.22 31.43
C MET A 221 0.20 9.26 29.90
N THR A 222 0.70 10.32 29.24
CA THR A 222 0.39 10.64 27.85
C THR A 222 1.61 10.70 26.92
N SER A 223 2.78 10.23 27.38
CA SER A 223 4.01 10.22 26.59
C SER A 223 4.00 9.09 25.54
N ILE A 224 4.95 9.16 24.60
CA ILE A 224 5.18 8.13 23.58
C ILE A 224 5.36 6.74 24.19
N GLN A 225 6.10 6.62 25.31
CA GLN A 225 6.29 5.33 25.97
C GLN A 225 4.94 4.70 26.38
N HIS A 226 3.99 5.50 26.88
CA HIS A 226 2.68 4.99 27.28
C HIS A 226 1.82 4.58 26.07
N TYR A 227 2.04 5.21 24.91
CA TYR A 227 1.44 4.76 23.65
C TYR A 227 1.98 3.38 23.25
N LEU A 228 3.31 3.19 23.29
CA LEU A 228 3.95 1.90 23.04
C LEU A 228 3.45 0.82 24.01
N ASP A 229 3.36 1.14 25.30
CA ASP A 229 2.87 0.24 26.35
C ASP A 229 1.38 -0.12 26.16
N SER A 230 0.61 0.72 25.45
CA SER A 230 -0.81 0.47 25.16
C SER A 230 -1.02 -0.48 23.97
N ALA A 231 -0.02 -0.67 23.12
CA ALA A 231 -0.11 -1.48 21.91
C ALA A 231 1.03 -2.52 21.82
N PRO A 232 1.23 -3.39 22.83
CA PRO A 232 2.28 -4.42 22.80
C PRO A 232 2.04 -5.41 21.66
N ASN A 233 3.12 -6.01 21.14
CA ASN A 233 3.14 -6.95 20.02
C ASN A 233 2.06 -8.04 20.10
N ILE A 234 1.83 -8.57 21.31
CA ILE A 234 0.88 -9.67 21.53
C ILE A 234 -0.56 -9.29 21.13
N LEU A 235 -0.93 -8.01 21.17
CA LEU A 235 -2.28 -7.57 20.76
C LEU A 235 -2.47 -7.61 19.23
N GLU A 236 -1.39 -7.45 18.48
CA GLU A 236 -1.39 -7.61 17.02
C GLU A 236 -1.47 -9.11 16.66
N SER A 237 -0.58 -9.94 17.22
CA SER A 237 -0.55 -11.37 16.88
C SER A 237 -1.82 -12.10 17.32
N GLU A 238 -2.43 -11.73 18.46
CA GLU A 238 -3.73 -12.26 18.89
C GLU A 238 -4.82 -11.93 17.87
N ALA A 239 -4.88 -10.69 17.42
CA ALA A 239 -5.92 -10.25 16.49
C ALA A 239 -5.73 -10.88 15.09
N VAL A 240 -4.48 -11.03 14.61
CA VAL A 240 -4.18 -11.78 13.36
C VAL A 240 -4.61 -13.24 13.49
N ASN A 241 -4.29 -13.91 14.60
CA ASN A 241 -4.71 -15.28 14.84
C ASN A 241 -6.23 -15.40 14.90
N ARG A 242 -6.93 -14.48 15.57
CA ARG A 242 -8.38 -14.43 15.67
C ARG A 242 -9.05 -14.24 14.30
N ALA A 243 -8.52 -13.33 13.47
CA ALA A 243 -8.97 -13.14 12.09
C ALA A 243 -8.76 -14.40 11.23
N ALA A 244 -7.61 -15.08 11.38
CA ALA A 244 -7.33 -16.33 10.67
C ALA A 244 -8.26 -17.48 11.09
N VAL A 245 -8.64 -17.57 12.38
CA VAL A 245 -9.68 -18.52 12.85
C VAL A 245 -11.01 -18.24 12.14
N MET A 246 -11.43 -16.97 12.07
CA MET A 246 -12.68 -16.60 11.41
C MET A 246 -12.62 -16.90 9.89
N ALA A 247 -11.50 -16.59 9.23
CA ALA A 247 -11.30 -16.90 7.81
C ALA A 247 -11.36 -18.42 7.54
N GLN A 248 -10.74 -19.24 8.41
CA GLN A 248 -10.81 -20.70 8.30
C GLN A 248 -12.24 -21.24 8.48
N LEU A 249 -13.01 -20.68 9.41
CA LEU A 249 -14.40 -21.10 9.66
C LEU A 249 -15.33 -20.75 8.48
N THR A 250 -15.09 -19.65 7.81
CA THR A 250 -15.91 -19.15 6.69
C THR A 250 -15.42 -19.64 5.32
N GLY A 251 -14.22 -20.22 5.25
CA GLY A 251 -13.56 -20.59 3.99
C GLY A 251 -13.11 -19.38 3.17
N SER A 252 -12.95 -18.21 3.80
CA SER A 252 -12.51 -16.96 3.18
C SER A 252 -11.00 -16.91 3.05
N PRO A 253 -10.43 -16.28 2.00
CA PRO A 253 -9.06 -15.82 2.05
C PRO A 253 -8.91 -14.69 3.09
N LEU A 254 -7.67 -14.33 3.43
CA LEU A 254 -7.39 -13.28 4.41
C LEU A 254 -6.15 -12.48 4.02
N TYR A 255 -6.21 -11.16 4.21
CA TYR A 255 -5.09 -10.26 3.99
C TYR A 255 -4.89 -9.35 5.23
N PRO A 256 -4.05 -9.78 6.20
CA PRO A 256 -3.64 -8.92 7.30
C PRO A 256 -2.69 -7.84 6.78
N VAL A 257 -3.05 -6.57 7.00
CA VAL A 257 -2.32 -5.40 6.48
C VAL A 257 -1.25 -4.92 7.46
N HIS A 258 -0.23 -4.19 6.96
CA HIS A 258 0.77 -3.42 7.71
C HIS A 258 1.29 -4.13 8.98
N LEU A 259 1.66 -5.40 8.87
CA LEU A 259 2.17 -6.22 9.97
C LEU A 259 3.52 -5.70 10.46
N SER A 260 3.68 -5.65 11.78
CA SER A 260 4.85 -5.04 12.44
C SER A 260 5.52 -5.92 13.48
N ALA A 261 4.78 -6.82 14.15
CA ALA A 261 5.26 -7.61 15.28
C ALA A 261 5.80 -8.99 14.85
N ARG A 262 6.95 -9.40 15.38
CA ARG A 262 7.56 -10.70 15.07
C ARG A 262 6.66 -11.91 15.37
N GLU A 263 5.77 -11.77 16.36
CA GLU A 263 4.86 -12.82 16.77
C GLU A 263 3.77 -13.13 15.73
N VAL A 264 3.58 -12.30 14.69
CA VAL A 264 2.63 -12.58 13.60
C VAL A 264 3.18 -13.61 12.61
N VAL A 265 4.51 -13.69 12.43
CA VAL A 265 5.14 -14.58 11.45
C VAL A 265 4.75 -16.04 11.67
N PRO A 266 4.92 -16.64 12.88
CA PRO A 266 4.51 -18.02 13.12
C PRO A 266 2.98 -18.24 13.03
N VAL A 267 2.18 -17.20 13.19
CA VAL A 267 0.73 -17.28 12.96
C VAL A 267 0.46 -17.45 11.46
N LEU A 268 1.07 -16.62 10.60
CA LEU A 268 0.91 -16.73 9.15
C LEU A 268 1.40 -18.08 8.62
N GLU A 269 2.59 -18.53 9.05
CA GLU A 269 3.17 -19.84 8.68
C GLU A 269 2.19 -20.97 8.99
N ARG A 270 1.68 -21.00 10.23
CA ARG A 270 0.72 -22.03 10.66
C ARG A 270 -0.52 -22.11 9.78
N TYR A 271 -1.14 -20.98 9.46
CA TYR A 271 -2.37 -20.99 8.66
C TYR A 271 -2.11 -21.25 7.18
N THR A 272 -0.96 -20.84 6.66
CA THR A 272 -0.49 -21.23 5.32
C THR A 272 -0.30 -22.74 5.22
N GLU A 273 0.35 -23.37 6.21
CA GLU A 273 0.51 -24.83 6.29
C GLU A 273 -0.83 -25.58 6.40
N LEU A 274 -1.84 -24.96 7.01
CA LEU A 274 -3.21 -25.50 7.06
C LEU A 274 -4.01 -25.28 5.76
N GLY A 275 -3.41 -24.63 4.76
CA GLY A 275 -4.01 -24.38 3.45
C GLY A 275 -4.96 -23.18 3.39
N LEU A 276 -4.94 -22.28 4.39
CA LEU A 276 -5.67 -21.04 4.33
C LEU A 276 -4.97 -20.09 3.34
N PRO A 277 -5.65 -19.53 2.34
CA PRO A 277 -5.10 -18.46 1.52
C PRO A 277 -4.96 -17.17 2.38
N ILE A 278 -3.80 -17.01 3.00
CA ILE A 278 -3.46 -15.87 3.85
C ILE A 278 -2.25 -15.14 3.29
N PHE A 279 -2.37 -13.82 3.12
CA PHE A 279 -1.36 -12.98 2.47
C PHE A 279 -0.96 -11.83 3.38
N GLY A 280 0.21 -11.91 4.00
CA GLY A 280 0.72 -10.87 4.90
C GLY A 280 1.32 -9.69 4.16
N GLU A 281 0.99 -8.48 4.61
CA GLU A 281 1.60 -7.23 4.17
C GLU A 281 2.40 -6.61 5.32
N THR A 282 3.56 -6.03 4.99
CA THR A 282 4.27 -5.11 5.89
C THR A 282 4.51 -3.77 5.21
N CYS A 283 5.18 -2.84 5.89
CA CYS A 283 5.45 -1.50 5.37
C CYS A 283 6.93 -1.12 5.49
N PRO A 284 7.43 -0.18 4.65
CA PRO A 284 8.85 0.20 4.66
C PRO A 284 9.32 0.77 6.00
N HIS A 285 8.46 1.44 6.74
CA HIS A 285 8.78 1.99 8.04
C HIS A 285 8.98 0.90 9.12
N TYR A 286 8.26 -0.23 9.06
CA TYR A 286 8.50 -1.38 9.96
C TYR A 286 9.77 -2.16 9.61
N LEU A 287 10.29 -1.96 8.41
CA LEU A 287 11.54 -2.58 7.95
C LEU A 287 12.80 -1.76 8.29
N THR A 288 12.65 -0.48 8.64
CA THR A 288 13.79 0.45 8.74
C THR A 288 13.81 1.36 9.95
N LEU A 289 12.66 1.56 10.61
CA LEU A 289 12.54 2.42 11.78
C LEU A 289 12.12 1.60 12.99
N THR A 290 12.54 2.03 14.18
CA THR A 290 12.25 1.37 15.46
C THR A 290 11.48 2.28 16.40
N ASN A 291 11.05 1.73 17.53
CA ASN A 291 10.50 2.50 18.63
C ASN A 291 11.49 3.53 19.20
N ASP A 292 12.81 3.30 19.11
CA ASP A 292 13.82 4.28 19.50
C ASP A 292 13.77 5.52 18.60
N ASP A 293 13.56 5.34 17.28
CA ASP A 293 13.33 6.46 16.35
C ASP A 293 12.05 7.24 16.71
N LEU A 294 10.98 6.54 17.11
CA LEU A 294 9.74 7.18 17.56
C LEU A 294 9.96 7.98 18.85
N LEU A 295 10.73 7.44 19.81
CA LEU A 295 11.08 8.14 21.04
C LEU A 295 11.94 9.39 20.77
N GLU A 296 12.83 9.35 19.76
CA GLU A 296 13.69 10.46 19.38
C GLU A 296 12.96 11.53 18.59
N LYS A 297 12.18 11.11 17.54
CA LYS A 297 11.53 12.04 16.58
C LYS A 297 10.13 12.47 17.00
N GLY A 298 9.58 11.88 18.06
CA GLY A 298 8.31 12.28 18.64
C GLY A 298 7.10 11.96 17.74
N TYR A 299 6.10 12.80 17.85
CA TYR A 299 4.82 12.70 17.14
C TYR A 299 4.95 12.48 15.62
N ARG A 300 6.07 12.92 15.03
CA ARG A 300 6.31 12.82 13.57
C ARG A 300 6.24 11.38 13.08
N LEU A 301 6.66 10.42 13.91
CA LEU A 301 6.66 8.99 13.58
C LEU A 301 5.50 8.19 14.21
N LYS A 302 4.48 8.86 14.77
CA LYS A 302 3.30 8.14 15.26
C LYS A 302 2.56 7.45 14.12
N VAL A 303 2.41 6.13 14.23
CA VAL A 303 1.71 5.23 13.31
C VAL A 303 1.01 4.12 14.09
N ALA A 304 -0.01 3.52 13.56
CA ALA A 304 -0.74 2.39 14.16
C ALA A 304 -0.83 1.22 13.16
N PRO A 305 -0.29 0.04 13.52
CA PRO A 305 0.44 -0.32 14.75
C PRO A 305 1.69 0.56 14.98
N PRO A 306 2.18 0.70 16.24
CA PRO A 306 3.38 1.50 16.48
C PRO A 306 4.65 0.84 15.92
N LEU A 307 5.69 1.65 15.70
CA LEU A 307 7.03 1.14 15.41
C LEU A 307 7.48 0.18 16.52
N ARG A 308 8.21 -0.86 16.15
CA ARG A 308 8.62 -1.95 17.02
C ARG A 308 10.13 -1.94 17.29
N GLN A 309 10.64 -2.99 17.92
CA GLN A 309 12.07 -3.16 18.19
C GLN A 309 12.81 -3.75 16.98
N SER A 310 14.13 -3.75 17.01
CA SER A 310 14.97 -4.26 15.94
C SER A 310 14.75 -5.75 15.64
N GLU A 311 14.41 -6.54 16.66
CA GLU A 311 14.10 -7.96 16.49
C GLU A 311 12.81 -8.19 15.70
N ASP A 312 11.88 -7.25 15.77
CA ASP A 312 10.66 -7.27 14.97
C ASP A 312 10.98 -6.94 13.50
N GLN A 313 11.86 -5.96 13.25
CA GLN A 313 12.35 -5.68 11.89
C GLN A 313 13.01 -6.90 11.26
N ASP A 314 13.89 -7.59 11.99
CA ASP A 314 14.56 -8.78 11.48
C ASP A 314 13.56 -9.88 11.13
N ALA A 315 12.50 -10.06 11.93
CA ALA A 315 11.43 -10.99 11.64
C ALA A 315 10.62 -10.60 10.38
N MET A 316 10.31 -9.31 10.20
CA MET A 316 9.64 -8.82 8.98
C MET A 316 10.51 -9.04 7.73
N TRP A 317 11.81 -8.74 7.79
CA TRP A 317 12.75 -9.03 6.69
C TRP A 317 12.83 -10.54 6.39
N GLN A 318 12.88 -11.37 7.41
CA GLN A 318 12.89 -12.83 7.24
C GLN A 318 11.56 -13.30 6.61
N GLY A 319 10.41 -12.79 7.08
CA GLY A 319 9.10 -13.10 6.51
C GLY A 319 9.01 -12.74 5.02
N LEU A 320 9.57 -11.58 4.63
CA LEU A 320 9.68 -11.22 3.21
C LEU A 320 10.60 -12.18 2.45
N ALA A 321 11.77 -12.52 2.98
CA ALA A 321 12.74 -13.38 2.30
C ALA A 321 12.22 -14.81 2.09
N THR A 322 11.42 -15.34 3.03
CA THR A 322 10.87 -16.70 3.00
C THR A 322 9.51 -16.82 2.31
N GLY A 323 8.86 -15.70 1.97
CA GLY A 323 7.55 -15.70 1.33
C GLY A 323 6.36 -15.74 2.29
N VAL A 324 6.58 -15.70 3.59
CA VAL A 324 5.52 -15.60 4.62
C VAL A 324 4.80 -14.25 4.54
N LEU A 325 5.55 -13.17 4.31
CA LEU A 325 5.00 -11.86 3.95
C LEU A 325 5.07 -11.70 2.44
N ASN A 326 3.97 -11.33 1.82
CA ASN A 326 3.79 -11.39 0.38
C ASN A 326 3.92 -10.04 -0.33
N THR A 327 3.62 -8.93 0.37
CA THR A 327 3.56 -7.60 -0.21
C THR A 327 4.14 -6.54 0.74
N ILE A 328 4.47 -5.40 0.17
CA ILE A 328 4.83 -4.18 0.91
C ILE A 328 3.92 -3.06 0.44
N GLY A 329 3.09 -2.55 1.37
CA GLY A 329 2.25 -1.37 1.16
C GLY A 329 2.85 -0.12 1.82
N SER A 330 2.47 1.07 1.35
CA SER A 330 2.99 2.31 1.93
C SER A 330 2.33 2.69 3.25
N ASP A 331 1.05 2.39 3.40
CA ASP A 331 0.16 2.93 4.45
C ASP A 331 0.25 4.47 4.54
N PHE A 332 0.41 5.09 3.37
CA PHE A 332 0.63 6.53 3.26
C PHE A 332 -0.65 7.30 3.56
N THR A 333 -0.55 8.30 4.43
CA THR A 333 -1.65 9.16 4.83
C THR A 333 -1.46 10.64 4.46
N GLY A 334 -0.25 11.06 4.11
CA GLY A 334 0.08 12.41 3.62
C GLY A 334 -0.26 13.54 4.59
N TYR A 335 -0.07 13.34 5.90
CA TYR A 335 -0.36 14.37 6.89
C TYR A 335 0.66 15.51 6.84
N THR A 336 0.16 16.75 6.89
CA THR A 336 0.96 17.91 7.31
C THR A 336 1.10 17.91 8.84
N ARG A 337 2.11 18.64 9.38
CA ARG A 337 2.27 18.85 10.84
C ARG A 337 0.99 19.37 11.48
N ALA A 338 0.39 20.38 10.85
CA ALA A 338 -0.87 20.97 11.32
C ALA A 338 -1.97 19.89 11.41
N LEU A 339 -2.20 19.16 10.33
CA LEU A 339 -3.23 18.12 10.29
C LEU A 339 -2.96 17.01 11.32
N LYS A 340 -1.70 16.59 11.45
CA LYS A 340 -1.29 15.53 12.39
C LYS A 340 -1.50 15.92 13.85
N LEU A 341 -1.22 17.19 14.20
CA LEU A 341 -1.31 17.71 15.58
C LEU A 341 -2.70 18.21 15.95
N THR A 342 -3.47 18.76 15.00
CA THR A 342 -4.73 19.47 15.30
C THR A 342 -5.96 18.82 14.68
N GLY A 343 -5.77 17.89 13.75
CA GLY A 343 -6.86 17.33 12.94
C GLY A 343 -7.40 18.28 11.88
N SER A 344 -6.73 19.42 11.61
CA SER A 344 -7.13 20.44 10.63
C SER A 344 -5.97 20.82 9.71
N LEU A 345 -6.25 21.01 8.42
CA LEU A 345 -5.28 21.54 7.46
C LEU A 345 -5.03 23.03 7.65
N GLU A 346 -6.00 23.74 8.20
CA GLU A 346 -5.97 25.19 8.44
C GLU A 346 -5.95 25.44 9.95
N GLY A 347 -5.01 26.24 10.41
CA GLY A 347 -4.93 26.65 11.80
C GLY A 347 -3.51 26.91 12.27
N GLU A 348 -3.39 27.86 13.19
CA GLU A 348 -2.14 28.06 13.92
C GLU A 348 -1.92 26.87 14.87
N PHE A 349 -0.77 26.26 14.82
CA PHE A 349 -0.33 25.26 15.79
C PHE A 349 1.03 25.63 16.36
N VAL A 350 1.26 25.18 17.58
CA VAL A 350 2.57 25.25 18.22
C VAL A 350 3.15 23.85 18.14
N GLU A 351 4.31 23.73 17.48
CA GLU A 351 5.02 22.47 17.45
C GLU A 351 5.48 22.11 18.88
N PRO A 352 5.07 20.99 19.44
CA PRO A 352 5.49 20.60 20.78
C PRO A 352 6.98 20.26 20.79
N GLU A 353 7.66 20.54 21.90
CA GLU A 353 8.98 19.96 22.14
C GLU A 353 8.88 18.44 22.08
N PRO A 354 9.81 17.73 21.42
CA PRO A 354 9.78 16.29 21.32
C PRO A 354 9.62 15.62 22.69
N GLY A 355 8.61 14.73 22.80
CA GLY A 355 8.28 14.03 24.04
C GLY A 355 7.38 14.79 25.02
N HIS A 356 6.97 16.02 24.72
CA HIS A 356 6.01 16.79 25.53
C HIS A 356 4.59 16.77 24.95
N GLU A 357 4.38 16.18 23.78
CA GLU A 357 3.08 16.01 23.20
C GLU A 357 2.20 15.00 23.96
N ASN A 358 0.88 15.25 23.99
CA ASN A 358 -0.07 14.20 24.32
C ASN A 358 -0.20 13.28 23.10
N ILE A 359 0.54 12.19 23.10
CA ILE A 359 0.64 11.30 21.93
C ILE A 359 -0.72 10.70 21.54
N PHE A 360 -1.65 10.54 22.48
CA PHE A 360 -2.98 9.98 22.19
C PHE A 360 -3.88 10.93 21.39
N GLU A 361 -3.56 12.23 21.35
CA GLU A 361 -4.30 13.24 20.58
C GLU A 361 -3.72 13.47 19.19
N VAL A 362 -2.52 12.97 18.92
CA VAL A 362 -1.86 13.07 17.62
C VAL A 362 -2.44 12.03 16.65
N ALA A 363 -2.69 12.42 15.40
CA ALA A 363 -3.12 11.48 14.36
C ALA A 363 -2.02 10.45 14.04
N ALA A 364 -2.41 9.20 13.86
CA ALA A 364 -1.51 8.13 13.42
C ALA A 364 -1.44 8.10 11.90
N GLY A 365 -0.22 8.00 11.34
CA GLY A 365 0.02 7.88 9.90
C GLY A 365 1.31 8.57 9.47
N LEU A 366 1.89 8.13 8.36
CA LEU A 366 3.21 8.49 7.89
C LEU A 366 3.20 8.87 6.40
N SER A 367 4.22 9.64 5.98
CA SER A 367 4.54 9.90 4.57
C SER A 367 5.65 8.95 4.14
N THR A 368 5.31 7.94 3.33
CA THR A 368 6.19 6.80 3.04
C THR A 368 6.29 6.44 1.56
N LEU A 369 5.31 6.88 0.75
CA LEU A 369 5.07 6.37 -0.61
C LEU A 369 6.23 6.66 -1.57
N GLU A 370 6.70 7.90 -1.63
CA GLU A 370 7.73 8.32 -2.61
C GLU A 370 9.04 7.54 -2.42
N HIS A 371 9.35 7.18 -1.18
CA HIS A 371 10.62 6.53 -0.86
C HIS A 371 10.48 5.03 -0.51
N MET A 372 9.26 4.45 -0.56
CA MET A 372 9.08 3.07 -0.12
C MET A 372 9.93 2.07 -0.91
N MET A 373 9.95 2.16 -2.24
CA MET A 373 10.77 1.26 -3.07
C MET A 373 12.28 1.53 -2.89
N PRO A 374 12.77 2.79 -2.95
CA PRO A 374 14.19 3.10 -2.69
C PRO A 374 14.69 2.70 -1.31
N VAL A 375 13.89 2.86 -0.27
CA VAL A 375 14.21 2.45 1.11
C VAL A 375 14.37 0.94 1.19
N VAL A 376 13.41 0.18 0.66
CA VAL A 376 13.47 -1.29 0.66
C VAL A 376 14.59 -1.81 -0.25
N TRP A 377 14.89 -1.15 -1.37
CA TRP A 377 16.06 -1.49 -2.19
C TRP A 377 17.35 -1.30 -1.41
N THR A 378 17.51 -0.15 -0.76
CA THR A 378 18.71 0.20 -0.01
C THR A 378 18.97 -0.76 1.15
N HIS A 379 17.95 -1.00 1.98
CA HIS A 379 18.07 -1.79 3.20
C HIS A 379 17.79 -3.30 3.01
N GLY A 380 17.20 -3.68 1.89
CA GLY A 380 16.86 -5.07 1.57
C GLY A 380 17.79 -5.66 0.50
N VAL A 381 17.72 -5.12 -0.72
CA VAL A 381 18.46 -5.67 -1.88
C VAL A 381 19.96 -5.43 -1.74
N ASN A 382 20.39 -4.21 -1.47
CA ASN A 382 21.81 -3.88 -1.36
C ASN A 382 22.50 -4.56 -0.17
N THR A 383 21.77 -4.92 0.87
CA THR A 383 22.29 -5.64 2.04
C THR A 383 22.18 -7.16 1.93
N GLY A 384 21.51 -7.65 0.87
CA GLY A 384 21.28 -9.09 0.65
C GLY A 384 20.22 -9.73 1.54
N ARG A 385 19.36 -8.93 2.21
CA ARG A 385 18.23 -9.44 3.01
C ARG A 385 17.14 -10.04 2.12
N ILE A 386 16.93 -9.46 0.92
CA ILE A 386 16.08 -10.01 -0.14
C ILE A 386 16.78 -9.93 -1.49
N THR A 387 16.37 -10.76 -2.45
CA THR A 387 16.86 -10.70 -3.82
C THR A 387 16.13 -9.62 -4.63
N MET A 388 16.68 -9.24 -5.80
CA MET A 388 15.99 -8.35 -6.74
C MET A 388 14.68 -8.98 -7.26
N GLN A 389 14.66 -10.28 -7.45
CA GLN A 389 13.46 -11.02 -7.85
C GLN A 389 12.39 -10.89 -6.76
N ARG A 390 12.78 -11.09 -5.48
CA ARG A 390 11.85 -10.92 -4.36
C ARG A 390 11.33 -9.49 -4.26
N PHE A 391 12.17 -8.49 -4.51
CA PHE A 391 11.76 -7.10 -4.57
C PHE A 391 10.65 -6.88 -5.63
N VAL A 392 10.82 -7.42 -6.85
CA VAL A 392 9.79 -7.35 -7.90
C VAL A 392 8.52 -8.12 -7.49
N GLN A 393 8.68 -9.28 -6.86
CA GLN A 393 7.52 -10.04 -6.35
C GLN A 393 6.68 -9.21 -5.39
N VAL A 394 7.30 -8.63 -4.34
CA VAL A 394 6.54 -7.96 -3.26
C VAL A 394 5.97 -6.59 -3.66
N PHE A 395 6.56 -5.91 -4.65
CA PHE A 395 6.10 -4.61 -5.11
C PHE A 395 5.27 -4.62 -6.39
N SER A 396 5.35 -5.68 -7.19
CA SER A 396 4.71 -5.69 -8.51
C SER A 396 3.87 -6.95 -8.74
N GLU A 397 4.48 -8.13 -8.74
CA GLU A 397 3.81 -9.35 -9.14
C GLU A 397 2.77 -9.83 -8.13
N ASN A 398 3.15 -9.95 -6.86
CA ASN A 398 2.26 -10.49 -5.82
C ASN A 398 1.03 -9.59 -5.60
N PRO A 399 1.15 -8.26 -5.43
CA PRO A 399 -0.04 -7.43 -5.32
C PRO A 399 -0.94 -7.54 -6.56
N ALA A 400 -0.37 -7.63 -7.78
CA ALA A 400 -1.16 -7.83 -8.99
C ALA A 400 -1.94 -9.17 -8.98
N LYS A 401 -1.28 -10.26 -8.55
CA LYS A 401 -1.88 -11.60 -8.45
C LYS A 401 -2.94 -11.67 -7.36
N ILE A 402 -2.68 -11.06 -6.20
CA ILE A 402 -3.60 -11.06 -5.06
C ILE A 402 -4.86 -10.24 -5.38
N PHE A 403 -4.71 -9.07 -6.00
CA PHE A 403 -5.83 -8.18 -6.29
C PHE A 403 -6.44 -8.38 -7.68
N GLY A 404 -6.14 -9.50 -8.36
CA GLY A 404 -6.82 -9.91 -9.60
C GLY A 404 -6.60 -8.98 -10.79
N ILE A 405 -5.46 -8.29 -10.84
CA ILE A 405 -5.07 -7.40 -11.95
C ILE A 405 -3.85 -7.92 -12.73
N TRP A 406 -3.39 -9.13 -12.42
CA TRP A 406 -2.36 -9.86 -13.14
C TRP A 406 -2.91 -10.52 -14.40
N PRO A 407 -2.22 -10.56 -15.53
CA PRO A 407 -0.90 -9.96 -15.82
C PRO A 407 -1.00 -8.56 -16.45
N GLN A 408 -2.18 -7.93 -16.43
CA GLN A 408 -2.33 -6.57 -16.94
C GLN A 408 -1.33 -5.64 -16.27
N LYS A 409 -1.22 -5.70 -14.94
CA LYS A 409 -0.26 -4.99 -14.11
C LYS A 409 0.74 -5.97 -13.49
N GLY A 410 1.88 -5.44 -13.03
CA GLY A 410 2.89 -6.20 -12.29
C GLY A 410 3.81 -7.08 -13.14
N ALA A 411 3.67 -7.08 -14.46
CA ALA A 411 4.49 -7.86 -15.39
C ALA A 411 4.98 -7.02 -16.58
N LEU A 412 6.11 -7.44 -17.17
CA LEU A 412 6.58 -6.95 -18.45
C LEU A 412 6.64 -8.12 -19.43
N GLN A 413 5.50 -8.44 -20.03
CA GLN A 413 5.34 -9.49 -21.03
C GLN A 413 4.35 -9.07 -22.10
N PRO A 414 4.37 -9.68 -23.31
CA PRO A 414 3.40 -9.34 -24.34
C PRO A 414 1.97 -9.41 -23.84
N GLY A 415 1.22 -8.30 -24.01
CA GLY A 415 -0.16 -8.15 -23.58
C GLY A 415 -0.35 -7.51 -22.20
N SER A 416 0.72 -7.28 -21.42
CA SER A 416 0.65 -6.45 -20.23
C SER A 416 0.65 -4.97 -20.56
N ASP A 417 0.13 -4.12 -19.69
CA ASP A 417 0.34 -2.68 -19.79
C ASP A 417 1.82 -2.36 -19.69
N ALA A 418 2.28 -1.37 -20.46
CA ALA A 418 3.67 -0.97 -20.46
C ALA A 418 4.01 -0.06 -19.27
N ASP A 419 3.82 -0.62 -18.07
CA ASP A 419 4.16 -0.01 -16.78
C ASP A 419 5.55 -0.46 -16.39
N LEU A 420 6.54 0.43 -16.49
CA LEU A 420 7.91 0.08 -16.17
C LEU A 420 8.68 1.19 -15.46
N ILE A 421 9.72 0.75 -14.78
CA ILE A 421 10.67 1.61 -14.10
C ILE A 421 12.06 1.36 -14.71
N ILE A 422 12.78 2.43 -15.05
CA ILE A 422 14.22 2.32 -15.24
C ILE A 422 14.89 2.68 -13.92
N TRP A 423 15.57 1.70 -13.35
CA TRP A 423 16.19 1.78 -12.03
C TRP A 423 17.69 1.91 -12.16
N ASP A 424 18.26 2.96 -11.58
CA ASP A 424 19.71 3.16 -11.51
C ASP A 424 20.23 2.67 -10.15
N PRO A 425 20.94 1.52 -10.08
CA PRO A 425 21.43 0.97 -8.82
C PRO A 425 22.56 1.79 -8.18
N ALA A 426 23.18 2.70 -8.94
CA ALA A 426 24.28 3.53 -8.47
C ALA A 426 23.86 4.93 -8.05
N LYS A 427 22.61 5.33 -8.35
CA LYS A 427 22.12 6.67 -8.01
C LYS A 427 21.96 6.80 -6.50
N ARG A 428 22.63 7.83 -5.92
CA ARG A 428 22.52 8.18 -4.52
C ARG A 428 21.49 9.27 -4.32
N HIS A 429 20.79 9.22 -3.21
CA HIS A 429 19.82 10.23 -2.81
C HIS A 429 19.83 10.39 -1.29
N VAL A 430 19.68 11.60 -0.80
CA VAL A 430 19.40 11.88 0.62
C VAL A 430 17.95 12.34 0.69
N VAL A 431 17.15 11.64 1.48
CA VAL A 431 15.71 11.92 1.59
C VAL A 431 15.51 13.32 2.19
N GLY A 432 14.77 14.13 1.46
CA GLY A 432 14.32 15.46 1.86
C GLY A 432 12.80 15.54 1.88
N GLN A 433 12.28 16.73 1.52
CA GLN A 433 10.85 16.92 1.35
C GLN A 433 10.35 16.15 0.13
N GLU A 434 9.22 15.50 0.28
CA GLU A 434 8.52 14.76 -0.78
C GLU A 434 7.71 15.70 -1.69
N HIS A 435 7.26 15.19 -2.84
CA HIS A 435 6.53 15.99 -3.84
C HIS A 435 5.03 16.13 -3.53
N GLY A 436 4.53 15.52 -2.45
CA GLY A 436 3.17 15.69 -1.94
C GLY A 436 2.98 16.97 -1.14
N ILE A 437 1.83 17.11 -0.49
CA ILE A 437 1.54 18.23 0.40
C ILE A 437 2.11 18.05 1.80
N SER A 438 2.50 16.84 2.17
CA SER A 438 3.08 16.55 3.49
C SER A 438 4.37 17.35 3.68
N ASP A 439 4.46 18.06 4.80
CA ASP A 439 5.68 18.72 5.26
C ASP A 439 6.47 17.87 6.28
N LEU A 440 6.10 16.58 6.36
CA LEU A 440 6.74 15.56 7.17
C LEU A 440 7.21 14.42 6.25
N SER A 441 8.52 14.26 6.11
CA SER A 441 9.08 13.05 5.48
C SER A 441 9.47 12.03 6.55
N THR A 442 8.94 10.81 6.42
CA THR A 442 9.19 9.72 7.38
C THR A 442 10.67 9.34 7.45
N PHE A 443 11.33 9.35 6.30
CA PHE A 443 12.72 8.93 6.13
C PHE A 443 13.70 10.09 6.00
N GLU A 444 13.32 11.32 6.41
CA GLU A 444 14.14 12.54 6.29
C GLU A 444 15.57 12.31 6.76
N GLY A 445 16.53 12.69 5.92
CA GLY A 445 17.97 12.55 6.17
C GLY A 445 18.55 11.15 5.88
N MET A 446 17.73 10.16 5.54
CA MET A 446 18.20 8.81 5.19
C MET A 446 18.95 8.82 3.85
N GLU A 447 20.14 8.21 3.82
CA GLU A 447 20.92 8.04 2.59
C GLU A 447 20.45 6.79 1.85
N LEU A 448 20.03 6.95 0.61
CA LEU A 448 19.55 5.87 -0.26
C LEU A 448 20.53 5.59 -1.39
N LEU A 449 20.63 4.33 -1.79
CA LEU A 449 21.41 3.86 -2.94
C LEU A 449 20.56 2.95 -3.81
N GLY A 450 20.34 3.40 -5.04
CA GLY A 450 19.41 2.79 -5.99
C GLY A 450 18.09 3.56 -6.02
N MET A 451 17.80 4.19 -7.17
CA MET A 451 16.62 5.06 -7.34
C MET A 451 15.99 4.81 -8.71
N PRO A 452 14.66 4.99 -8.83
CA PRO A 452 14.05 5.12 -10.15
C PRO A 452 14.59 6.39 -10.84
N VAL A 453 14.94 6.27 -12.11
CA VAL A 453 15.34 7.42 -12.96
C VAL A 453 14.30 7.68 -14.03
N MET A 454 13.43 6.73 -14.30
CA MET A 454 12.27 6.89 -15.17
C MET A 454 11.12 6.02 -14.66
N THR A 455 9.92 6.59 -14.66
CA THR A 455 8.67 5.88 -14.39
C THR A 455 7.74 6.07 -15.58
N MET A 456 7.23 4.97 -16.10
CA MET A 456 6.36 4.91 -17.28
C MET A 456 5.06 4.20 -16.92
N VAL A 457 3.94 4.79 -17.31
CA VAL A 457 2.58 4.24 -17.13
C VAL A 457 1.96 4.05 -18.51
N ARG A 458 1.63 2.83 -18.88
CA ARG A 458 1.09 2.47 -20.19
C ARG A 458 1.85 3.11 -21.36
N GLY A 459 3.17 2.97 -21.34
CA GLY A 459 4.05 3.48 -22.39
C GLY A 459 4.31 5.00 -22.36
N GLU A 460 3.64 5.74 -21.51
CA GLU A 460 3.84 7.18 -21.34
C GLU A 460 4.79 7.45 -20.16
N VAL A 461 5.83 8.25 -20.42
CA VAL A 461 6.79 8.62 -19.37
C VAL A 461 6.16 9.66 -18.46
N VAL A 462 6.04 9.34 -17.17
CA VAL A 462 5.48 10.22 -16.14
C VAL A 462 6.59 11.00 -15.41
N VAL A 463 7.66 10.31 -15.02
CA VAL A 463 8.84 10.94 -14.41
C VAL A 463 10.07 10.58 -15.25
N ASP A 464 10.89 11.56 -15.57
CA ASP A 464 12.15 11.42 -16.31
C ASP A 464 13.27 12.19 -15.60
N ASP A 465 14.26 11.48 -15.09
CA ASP A 465 15.41 11.97 -14.33
C ASP A 465 15.04 13.03 -13.27
N GLY A 466 14.07 12.69 -12.41
CA GLY A 466 13.61 13.53 -11.32
C GLY A 466 12.75 14.72 -11.74
N ARG A 467 12.16 14.67 -12.95
CA ARG A 467 11.23 15.70 -13.44
C ARG A 467 9.88 15.05 -13.77
N LEU A 468 8.81 15.64 -13.28
CA LEU A 468 7.45 15.30 -13.69
C LEU A 468 7.23 15.81 -15.12
N VAL A 469 7.08 14.89 -16.08
CA VAL A 469 6.87 15.20 -17.50
C VAL A 469 5.53 14.65 -18.00
N GLY A 470 4.90 13.77 -17.23
CA GLY A 470 3.59 13.19 -17.50
C GLY A 470 2.47 14.22 -17.46
N LYS A 471 1.32 13.83 -17.98
CA LYS A 471 0.10 14.65 -17.99
C LYS A 471 -0.88 14.10 -16.96
N GLN A 472 -1.47 15.01 -16.20
CA GLN A 472 -2.59 14.71 -15.32
C GLN A 472 -3.80 14.25 -16.14
N GLY A 473 -4.60 13.34 -15.58
CA GLY A 473 -5.83 12.87 -16.23
C GLY A 473 -5.59 11.84 -17.34
N THR A 474 -4.48 11.14 -17.30
CA THR A 474 -4.22 9.99 -18.19
C THR A 474 -4.40 8.65 -17.51
N ALA A 475 -4.67 8.65 -16.23
CA ALA A 475 -4.87 7.46 -15.40
C ALA A 475 -6.11 6.65 -15.82
N GLN A 476 -6.08 5.36 -15.55
CA GLN A 476 -7.21 4.46 -15.78
C GLN A 476 -7.53 3.68 -14.50
N TYR A 477 -8.81 3.45 -14.27
CA TYR A 477 -9.27 2.53 -13.25
C TYR A 477 -8.98 1.09 -13.68
N VAL A 478 -8.20 0.37 -12.87
CA VAL A 478 -7.86 -1.04 -13.08
C VAL A 478 -8.81 -1.89 -12.25
N ARG A 479 -9.68 -2.64 -12.91
CA ARG A 479 -10.69 -3.48 -12.27
C ARG A 479 -10.08 -4.80 -11.81
N GLY A 480 -10.26 -5.17 -10.55
CA GLY A 480 -9.94 -6.51 -10.08
C GLY A 480 -10.91 -7.56 -10.66
N ASP A 481 -10.35 -8.69 -11.10
CA ASP A 481 -11.14 -9.86 -11.50
C ASP A 481 -11.08 -10.93 -10.38
N PRO A 482 -12.20 -11.26 -9.72
CA PRO A 482 -12.21 -12.25 -8.66
C PRO A 482 -11.81 -13.66 -9.14
N ASN A 483 -11.90 -13.95 -10.45
CA ASN A 483 -11.50 -15.23 -11.01
C ASN A 483 -10.01 -15.30 -11.39
N ALA A 484 -9.32 -14.17 -11.41
CA ALA A 484 -7.88 -14.07 -11.74
C ALA A 484 -7.00 -13.86 -10.50
N THR A 485 -7.55 -13.99 -9.29
CA THR A 485 -6.83 -13.81 -8.03
C THR A 485 -6.00 -15.04 -7.67
N ALA A 486 -4.99 -14.83 -6.82
CA ALA A 486 -4.14 -15.90 -6.30
C ALA A 486 -4.89 -16.95 -5.43
N TYR A 487 -6.06 -16.58 -4.91
CA TYR A 487 -6.91 -17.46 -4.10
C TYR A 487 -8.10 -18.05 -4.89
N ALA A 488 -8.25 -17.70 -6.16
CA ALA A 488 -9.23 -18.33 -7.04
C ALA A 488 -8.78 -19.74 -7.45
N PRO A 489 -9.70 -20.69 -7.71
CA PRO A 489 -9.34 -22.00 -8.20
C PRO A 489 -8.51 -21.92 -9.51
N GLY A 490 -7.27 -22.41 -9.48
CA GLY A 490 -6.34 -22.34 -10.62
C GLY A 490 -5.73 -20.95 -10.86
N GLY A 491 -5.85 -20.06 -9.90
CA GLY A 491 -5.25 -18.73 -9.96
C GLY A 491 -3.71 -18.73 -9.93
N PRO A 492 -3.07 -17.58 -10.16
CA PRO A 492 -1.62 -17.47 -10.18
C PRO A 492 -1.00 -17.68 -8.79
N ASN A 493 0.13 -18.37 -8.72
CA ASN A 493 0.85 -18.56 -7.48
C ASN A 493 1.48 -17.24 -6.98
N VAL A 494 1.38 -17.02 -5.68
CA VAL A 494 2.12 -16.00 -4.94
C VAL A 494 3.34 -16.68 -4.32
N SER A 495 4.49 -16.11 -4.54
CA SER A 495 5.79 -16.61 -4.06
C SER A 495 6.33 -15.76 -2.91
#